data_34b8972b918e8a77aee246c6685ec651
#
_entry.id   34b8972b918e8a77aee246c6685ec651
#
_cell.length_a   1.000
_cell.length_b   1.000
_cell.length_c   1.000
_cell.angle_alpha   90.00
_cell.angle_beta   90.00
_cell.angle_gamma   90.00
#
_symmetry.space_group_name_H-M   'P 1'
#
loop_
_entity.id
_entity.type
_entity.pdbx_description
1 polymer ?
#
loop_
_entity_poly.entity_id
_entity_poly.type
_entity_poly.pdbx_seq_one_letter_code
_entity_poly.pdbx_strand_id
1 'polypeptide(L)'
;MRLAAIIRRENIYTVHCHNPVGGLLGRLAARLSGRRPAVIYTAHGFHFYQGAPARNWLLYYTAERFLARCTDVLITINKEDEEHARRFRLKRGGNVFRIPGTGVDTRRYMPRPWLREEARRRMGVKKDEFCLLTAALLDPEKNHETVLRMLAGMKEKTEPPIRYVICGDGPHRRVLEELTRKWGLEDQVIFLGFCTDLEVLLQGADVFLFPSLREGLGMAALEAMACGVPVVAARNRGTVEYVRNGENGFLCEGRSPEDFRDAVLLLQSEPALREAAARRAAGDSLAFGSGRTEKTVEQIYRMIWKEREDECEGKRDHERVQSPSFFPSGKGGGIHPGSDMEGLGAADLQ
;
A
#
# COMPACT_ATOMS: atom_id res chain seq x y z
N MET A 1 -21.11 8.54 16.80
CA MET A 1 -22.56 8.18 16.86
C MET A 1 -23.17 7.92 15.47
N ARG A 2 -22.99 8.79 14.45
CA ARG A 2 -23.59 8.60 13.10
C ARG A 2 -23.22 7.28 12.41
N LEU A 3 -21.93 6.90 12.39
CA LEU A 3 -21.49 5.62 11.79
C LEU A 3 -22.13 4.41 12.44
N ALA A 4 -22.23 4.37 13.77
CA ALA A 4 -22.86 3.25 14.49
C ALA A 4 -24.37 3.14 14.14
N ALA A 5 -25.05 4.27 13.95
CA ALA A 5 -26.45 4.31 13.54
C ALA A 5 -26.61 3.79 12.09
N ILE A 6 -25.70 4.14 11.17
CA ILE A 6 -25.70 3.62 9.79
C ILE A 6 -25.47 2.12 9.80
N ILE A 7 -24.44 1.62 10.52
CA ILE A 7 -24.15 0.19 10.62
C ILE A 7 -25.39 -0.58 11.09
N ARG A 8 -26.15 -0.02 12.05
CA ARG A 8 -27.36 -0.63 12.58
C ARG A 8 -28.51 -0.59 11.58
N ARG A 9 -28.79 0.58 10.98
CA ARG A 9 -29.91 0.81 10.08
C ARG A 9 -29.77 0.01 8.79
N GLU A 10 -28.58 0.05 8.18
CA GLU A 10 -28.30 -0.61 6.91
C GLU A 10 -27.89 -2.07 7.08
N ASN A 11 -27.93 -2.59 8.30
CA ASN A 11 -27.57 -3.98 8.62
C ASN A 11 -26.19 -4.40 8.09
N ILE A 12 -25.18 -3.53 8.26
CA ILE A 12 -23.81 -3.75 7.76
C ILE A 12 -23.18 -4.95 8.47
N TYR A 13 -22.70 -5.93 7.70
CA TYR A 13 -22.07 -7.15 8.21
C TYR A 13 -20.56 -7.08 8.31
N THR A 14 -19.90 -6.23 7.51
CA THR A 14 -18.45 -6.07 7.51
C THR A 14 -18.09 -4.60 7.43
N VAL A 15 -17.12 -4.19 8.26
CA VAL A 15 -16.56 -2.84 8.25
C VAL A 15 -15.07 -2.96 7.97
N HIS A 16 -14.62 -2.46 6.82
CA HIS A 16 -13.20 -2.38 6.48
C HIS A 16 -12.70 -0.95 6.65
N CYS A 17 -11.74 -0.78 7.55
CA CYS A 17 -11.17 0.52 7.92
C CYS A 17 -9.77 0.67 7.36
N HIS A 18 -9.44 1.89 6.94
CA HIS A 18 -8.10 2.28 6.53
C HIS A 18 -7.63 3.49 7.33
N ASN A 19 -6.32 3.65 7.46
CA ASN A 19 -5.61 4.69 8.20
C ASN A 19 -6.00 4.80 9.70
N PRO A 20 -5.23 5.51 10.54
CA PRO A 20 -5.46 5.52 12.00
C PRO A 20 -6.80 6.13 12.41
N VAL A 21 -7.22 7.23 11.76
CA VAL A 21 -8.50 7.91 12.11
C VAL A 21 -9.69 7.05 11.69
N GLY A 22 -9.70 6.56 10.45
CA GLY A 22 -10.73 5.64 9.96
C GLY A 22 -10.77 4.35 10.77
N GLY A 23 -9.60 3.82 11.13
CA GLY A 23 -9.45 2.66 12.00
C GLY A 23 -10.04 2.86 13.39
N LEU A 24 -9.79 4.01 14.02
CA LEU A 24 -10.38 4.35 15.32
C LEU A 24 -11.90 4.45 15.23
N LEU A 25 -12.39 5.28 14.32
CA LEU A 25 -13.82 5.57 14.18
C LEU A 25 -14.63 4.34 13.77
N GLY A 26 -14.15 3.55 12.81
CA GLY A 26 -14.84 2.37 12.32
C GLY A 26 -14.90 1.27 13.37
N ARG A 27 -13.80 0.97 14.07
CA ARG A 27 -13.74 -0.04 15.14
C ARG A 27 -14.66 0.32 16.31
N LEU A 28 -14.67 1.58 16.73
CA LEU A 28 -15.58 2.05 17.79
C LEU A 28 -17.04 2.03 17.32
N ALA A 29 -17.32 2.47 16.09
CA ALA A 29 -18.67 2.46 15.55
C ALA A 29 -19.23 1.03 15.41
N ALA A 30 -18.41 0.08 14.96
CA ALA A 30 -18.77 -1.32 14.90
C ALA A 30 -19.17 -1.87 16.28
N ARG A 31 -18.36 -1.56 17.31
CA ARG A 31 -18.65 -1.95 18.69
C ARG A 31 -19.93 -1.33 19.24
N LEU A 32 -20.14 -0.02 18.98
CA LEU A 32 -21.29 0.75 19.49
C LEU A 32 -22.59 0.48 18.70
N SER A 33 -22.52 -0.13 17.53
CA SER A 33 -23.68 -0.42 16.70
C SER A 33 -24.63 -1.45 17.31
N GLY A 34 -24.12 -2.32 18.18
CA GLY A 34 -24.86 -3.48 18.74
C GLY A 34 -24.99 -4.65 17.74
N ARG A 35 -24.65 -4.46 16.46
CA ARG A 35 -24.73 -5.48 15.38
C ARG A 35 -23.54 -6.42 15.33
N ARG A 36 -22.39 -6.02 15.93
CA ARG A 36 -21.13 -6.78 15.93
C ARG A 36 -20.68 -7.18 14.51
N PRO A 37 -20.56 -6.23 13.56
CA PRO A 37 -20.02 -6.56 12.25
C PRO A 37 -18.63 -7.14 12.37
N ALA A 38 -18.18 -7.90 11.37
CA ALA A 38 -16.76 -8.22 11.22
C ALA A 38 -15.98 -6.94 10.96
N VAL A 39 -14.81 -6.82 11.57
CA VAL A 39 -13.97 -5.61 11.45
C VAL A 39 -12.63 -5.98 10.87
N ILE A 40 -12.36 -5.46 9.68
CA ILE A 40 -11.06 -5.52 9.02
C ILE A 40 -10.40 -4.14 9.19
N TYR A 41 -9.14 -4.11 9.58
CA TYR A 41 -8.35 -2.88 9.62
C TYR A 41 -7.06 -3.04 8.83
N THR A 42 -6.87 -2.22 7.79
CA THR A 42 -5.62 -2.14 7.04
C THR A 42 -4.80 -0.95 7.53
N ALA A 43 -3.66 -1.24 8.15
CA ALA A 43 -2.67 -0.27 8.56
C ALA A 43 -1.70 0.00 7.40
N HIS A 44 -1.76 1.20 6.80
CA HIS A 44 -0.83 1.64 5.75
C HIS A 44 0.50 2.16 6.30
N GLY A 45 0.83 1.80 7.52
CA GLY A 45 2.02 2.18 8.25
C GLY A 45 1.67 2.74 9.62
N PHE A 46 2.04 2.01 10.68
CA PHE A 46 1.84 2.51 12.04
C PHE A 46 2.64 3.79 12.29
N HIS A 47 2.16 4.63 13.22
CA HIS A 47 2.86 5.86 13.62
C HIS A 47 3.91 5.61 14.71
N PHE A 48 4.05 4.38 15.17
CA PHE A 48 5.12 3.89 16.03
C PHE A 48 5.96 2.89 15.21
N TYR A 49 7.24 3.11 15.14
CA TYR A 49 8.22 2.36 14.35
C TYR A 49 9.61 2.58 14.95
N GLN A 50 10.60 1.82 14.55
CA GLN A 50 11.95 1.98 15.03
C GLN A 50 12.46 3.40 14.70
N GLY A 51 12.86 4.16 15.74
CA GLY A 51 13.26 5.57 15.62
C GLY A 51 12.13 6.58 15.73
N ALA A 52 10.86 6.15 15.88
CA ALA A 52 9.75 7.07 16.13
C ALA A 52 9.87 7.74 17.52
N PRO A 53 9.41 9.01 17.67
CA PRO A 53 9.36 9.69 18.95
C PRO A 53 8.60 8.89 20.02
N ALA A 54 9.07 8.93 21.28
CA ALA A 54 8.46 8.20 22.39
C ALA A 54 6.95 8.51 22.56
N ARG A 55 6.53 9.76 22.29
CA ARG A 55 5.11 10.15 22.29
C ARG A 55 4.25 9.32 21.33
N ASN A 56 4.81 8.93 20.20
CA ASN A 56 4.11 8.12 19.19
C ASN A 56 3.89 6.69 19.73
N TRP A 57 4.89 6.14 20.39
CA TRP A 57 4.76 4.86 21.06
C TRP A 57 3.72 4.89 22.17
N LEU A 58 3.74 5.92 23.02
CA LEU A 58 2.78 6.04 24.09
C LEU A 58 1.34 6.19 23.57
N LEU A 59 1.13 7.04 22.55
CA LEU A 59 -0.22 7.36 22.06
C LEU A 59 -0.73 6.30 21.07
N TYR A 60 -0.01 6.11 19.94
CA TYR A 60 -0.52 5.30 18.85
C TYR A 60 -0.41 3.80 19.13
N TYR A 61 0.69 3.34 19.72
CA TYR A 61 0.83 1.92 20.07
C TYR A 61 -0.22 1.50 21.11
N THR A 62 -0.44 2.32 22.14
CA THR A 62 -1.43 2.03 23.18
C THR A 62 -2.85 2.04 22.59
N ALA A 63 -3.16 3.03 21.71
CA ALA A 63 -4.44 3.09 21.03
C ALA A 63 -4.67 1.86 20.13
N GLU A 64 -3.71 1.49 19.31
CA GLU A 64 -3.80 0.35 18.40
C GLU A 64 -3.92 -0.97 19.19
N ARG A 65 -3.14 -1.15 20.25
CA ARG A 65 -3.22 -2.32 21.14
C ARG A 65 -4.59 -2.46 21.80
N PHE A 66 -5.22 -1.34 22.16
CA PHE A 66 -6.57 -1.35 22.73
C PHE A 66 -7.63 -1.68 21.68
N LEU A 67 -7.56 -1.00 20.52
CA LEU A 67 -8.51 -1.16 19.42
C LEU A 67 -8.40 -2.51 18.70
N ALA A 68 -7.26 -3.16 18.79
CA ALA A 68 -7.07 -4.52 18.28
C ALA A 68 -8.10 -5.50 18.84
N ARG A 69 -8.53 -5.32 20.11
CA ARG A 69 -9.60 -6.14 20.72
C ARG A 69 -10.97 -6.00 20.05
N CYS A 70 -11.12 -5.03 19.17
CA CYS A 70 -12.33 -4.81 18.38
C CYS A 70 -12.14 -5.22 16.90
N THR A 71 -11.02 -5.88 16.55
CA THR A 71 -10.60 -6.19 15.18
C THR A 71 -10.62 -7.69 14.97
N ASP A 72 -11.27 -8.15 13.91
CA ASP A 72 -11.27 -9.55 13.49
C ASP A 72 -10.04 -9.82 12.61
N VAL A 73 -9.75 -8.93 11.66
CA VAL A 73 -8.58 -9.04 10.78
C VAL A 73 -7.79 -7.75 10.79
N LEU A 74 -6.49 -7.84 11.06
CA LEU A 74 -5.53 -6.75 10.97
C LEU A 74 -4.58 -7.01 9.79
N ILE A 75 -4.58 -6.09 8.82
CA ILE A 75 -3.73 -6.17 7.64
C ILE A 75 -2.61 -5.13 7.76
N THR A 76 -1.38 -5.55 7.55
CA THR A 76 -0.19 -4.69 7.51
C THR A 76 0.48 -4.75 6.14
N ILE A 77 1.36 -3.78 5.83
CA ILE A 77 1.98 -3.67 4.52
C ILE A 77 3.52 -3.80 4.54
N ASN A 78 4.11 -3.96 5.72
CA ASN A 78 5.54 -4.21 5.90
C ASN A 78 5.75 -5.14 7.09
N LYS A 79 6.98 -5.67 7.20
CA LYS A 79 7.35 -6.66 8.21
C LYS A 79 7.38 -6.10 9.62
N GLU A 80 7.89 -4.88 9.79
CA GLU A 80 7.96 -4.23 11.12
C GLU A 80 6.57 -4.07 11.72
N ASP A 81 5.62 -3.57 10.93
CA ASP A 81 4.23 -3.41 11.37
C ASP A 81 3.56 -4.77 11.64
N GLU A 82 3.86 -5.80 10.84
CA GLU A 82 3.37 -7.16 11.07
C GLU A 82 3.86 -7.72 12.40
N GLU A 83 5.13 -7.56 12.71
CA GLU A 83 5.72 -8.00 13.97
C GLU A 83 5.06 -7.33 15.19
N HIS A 84 4.75 -6.04 15.08
CA HIS A 84 3.97 -5.34 16.11
C HIS A 84 2.53 -5.81 16.19
N ALA A 85 1.86 -5.96 15.03
CA ALA A 85 0.47 -6.41 14.94
C ALA A 85 0.27 -7.80 15.57
N ARG A 86 1.21 -8.72 15.35
CA ARG A 86 1.19 -10.07 15.94
C ARG A 86 1.28 -10.10 17.46
N ARG A 87 1.77 -9.03 18.09
CA ARG A 87 1.80 -8.86 19.55
C ARG A 87 0.48 -8.33 20.12
N PHE A 88 -0.44 -7.89 19.26
CA PHE A 88 -1.73 -7.39 19.72
C PHE A 88 -2.72 -8.52 19.95
N ARG A 89 -3.58 -8.35 20.95
CA ARG A 89 -4.69 -9.26 21.21
C ARG A 89 -5.88 -8.84 20.36
N LEU A 90 -6.10 -9.51 19.24
CA LEU A 90 -7.29 -9.37 18.42
C LEU A 90 -8.54 -9.99 19.11
N LYS A 91 -9.71 -9.90 18.47
CA LYS A 91 -10.88 -10.70 18.86
C LYS A 91 -10.52 -12.20 18.83
N ARG A 92 -11.32 -13.03 19.53
CA ARG A 92 -11.13 -14.48 19.50
C ARG A 92 -11.26 -15.00 18.06
N GLY A 93 -10.27 -15.74 17.59
CA GLY A 93 -10.19 -16.19 16.18
C GLY A 93 -9.62 -15.16 15.21
N GLY A 94 -9.31 -13.94 15.67
CA GLY A 94 -8.79 -12.89 14.79
C GLY A 94 -7.39 -13.17 14.25
N ASN A 95 -7.12 -12.70 13.04
CA ASN A 95 -5.92 -12.98 12.27
C ASN A 95 -5.16 -11.72 11.83
N VAL A 96 -3.83 -11.84 11.72
CA VAL A 96 -2.95 -10.81 11.14
C VAL A 96 -2.46 -11.28 9.78
N PHE A 97 -2.63 -10.45 8.76
CA PHE A 97 -2.12 -10.68 7.42
C PHE A 97 -1.15 -9.57 7.01
N ARG A 98 -0.19 -9.92 6.16
CA ARG A 98 0.65 -8.95 5.47
C ARG A 98 0.42 -9.02 3.97
N ILE A 99 0.22 -7.84 3.36
CA ILE A 99 0.08 -7.67 1.92
C ILE A 99 1.12 -6.66 1.42
N PRO A 100 1.50 -6.67 0.14
CA PRO A 100 2.42 -5.69 -0.43
C PRO A 100 1.72 -4.35 -0.75
N GLY A 101 1.10 -3.71 0.25
CA GLY A 101 0.31 -2.49 0.04
C GLY A 101 -0.86 -2.71 -0.92
N THR A 102 -1.15 -1.73 -1.78
CA THR A 102 -2.12 -1.89 -2.89
C THR A 102 -1.59 -2.79 -4.00
N GLY A 103 -0.28 -3.00 -4.02
CA GLY A 103 0.44 -3.69 -5.08
C GLY A 103 0.66 -2.82 -6.32
N VAL A 104 1.69 -3.16 -7.09
CA VAL A 104 2.02 -2.49 -8.36
C VAL A 104 1.20 -3.11 -9.48
N ASP A 105 0.59 -2.30 -10.32
CA ASP A 105 0.05 -2.77 -11.60
C ASP A 105 1.21 -3.04 -12.59
N THR A 106 1.68 -4.28 -12.58
CA THR A 106 2.80 -4.72 -13.42
C THR A 106 2.48 -4.82 -14.92
N ARG A 107 1.23 -4.56 -15.34
CA ARG A 107 0.85 -4.39 -16.75
C ARG A 107 1.04 -2.94 -17.19
N ARG A 108 0.77 -2.02 -16.31
CA ARG A 108 0.98 -0.58 -16.52
C ARG A 108 2.45 -0.21 -16.34
N TYR A 109 3.05 -0.61 -15.23
CA TYR A 109 4.46 -0.37 -14.89
C TYR A 109 5.30 -1.57 -15.31
N MET A 110 5.94 -1.46 -16.45
CA MET A 110 6.83 -2.47 -17.02
C MET A 110 7.88 -1.81 -17.92
N PRO A 111 9.02 -2.46 -18.19
CA PRO A 111 10.03 -1.91 -19.08
C PRO A 111 9.49 -1.70 -20.51
N ARG A 112 9.62 -0.47 -21.02
CA ARG A 112 9.22 -0.07 -22.38
C ARG A 112 10.32 0.80 -23.00
N PRO A 113 11.49 0.24 -23.35
CA PRO A 113 12.66 1.00 -23.77
C PRO A 113 12.41 1.87 -25.00
N TRP A 114 11.44 1.53 -25.85
CA TRP A 114 11.03 2.34 -27.01
C TRP A 114 10.37 3.68 -26.62
N LEU A 115 9.95 3.87 -25.37
CA LEU A 115 9.40 5.13 -24.88
C LEU A 115 10.47 6.06 -24.29
N ARG A 116 11.74 5.63 -24.22
CA ARG A 116 12.81 6.38 -23.54
C ARG A 116 13.00 7.79 -24.14
N GLU A 117 13.06 7.90 -25.44
CA GLU A 117 13.26 9.20 -26.11
C GLU A 117 12.06 10.14 -25.90
N GLU A 118 10.86 9.61 -25.99
CA GLU A 118 9.63 10.36 -25.71
C GLU A 118 9.58 10.84 -24.27
N ALA A 119 9.85 9.96 -23.31
CA ALA A 119 9.90 10.28 -21.89
C ALA A 119 10.92 11.40 -21.60
N ARG A 120 12.14 11.29 -22.14
CA ARG A 120 13.18 12.31 -21.97
C ARG A 120 12.79 13.65 -22.58
N ARG A 121 12.23 13.64 -23.80
CA ARG A 121 11.72 14.85 -24.44
C ARG A 121 10.67 15.56 -23.59
N ARG A 122 9.74 14.80 -22.99
CA ARG A 122 8.67 15.33 -22.13
C ARG A 122 9.21 15.89 -20.81
N MET A 123 10.28 15.30 -20.28
CA MET A 123 10.95 15.76 -19.07
C MET A 123 11.96 16.90 -19.33
N GLY A 124 12.25 17.25 -20.60
CA GLY A 124 13.30 18.22 -20.92
C GLY A 124 14.72 17.71 -20.68
N VAL A 125 14.92 16.38 -20.69
CA VAL A 125 16.21 15.72 -20.47
C VAL A 125 16.85 15.40 -21.82
N LYS A 126 18.12 15.79 -22.01
CA LYS A 126 18.87 15.53 -23.24
C LYS A 126 19.34 14.08 -23.30
N LYS A 127 19.70 13.62 -24.51
CA LYS A 127 20.12 12.23 -24.72
C LYS A 127 21.43 11.88 -23.99
N ASP A 128 22.31 12.84 -23.85
CA ASP A 128 23.63 12.76 -23.23
C ASP A 128 23.64 13.12 -21.74
N GLU A 129 22.49 13.35 -21.12
CA GLU A 129 22.39 13.62 -19.68
C GLU A 129 22.06 12.34 -18.90
N PHE A 130 22.53 12.25 -17.67
CA PHE A 130 22.17 11.20 -16.71
C PHE A 130 20.93 11.62 -15.92
N CYS A 131 19.83 10.92 -16.09
CA CYS A 131 18.52 11.29 -15.55
C CYS A 131 18.25 10.64 -14.21
N LEU A 132 18.20 11.46 -13.14
CA LEU A 132 17.67 11.10 -11.83
C LEU A 132 16.21 11.53 -11.78
N LEU A 133 15.31 10.66 -11.31
CA LEU A 133 13.89 10.95 -11.19
C LEU A 133 13.38 10.64 -9.78
N THR A 134 12.54 11.50 -9.24
CA THR A 134 11.77 11.27 -8.02
C THR A 134 10.29 11.55 -8.27
N ALA A 135 9.41 10.73 -7.73
CA ALA A 135 7.96 10.96 -7.76
C ALA A 135 7.38 10.87 -6.35
N ALA A 136 6.94 12.01 -5.80
CA ALA A 136 6.38 12.09 -4.46
C ALA A 136 5.61 13.40 -4.23
N LEU A 137 4.77 13.42 -3.17
CA LEU A 137 4.27 14.67 -2.59
C LEU A 137 5.45 15.52 -2.14
N LEU A 138 5.43 16.83 -2.44
CA LEU A 138 6.49 17.73 -1.96
C LEU A 138 6.19 18.17 -0.54
N ASP A 139 6.64 17.36 0.43
CA ASP A 139 6.63 17.67 1.86
C ASP A 139 7.99 17.35 2.51
N PRO A 140 8.28 17.84 3.72
CA PRO A 140 9.57 17.64 4.37
C PRO A 140 9.92 16.17 4.63
N GLU A 141 8.95 15.28 4.86
CA GLU A 141 9.21 13.85 5.11
C GLU A 141 9.71 13.12 3.85
N LYS A 142 9.38 13.65 2.66
CA LYS A 142 9.89 13.12 1.38
C LYS A 142 11.33 13.53 1.07
N ASN A 143 11.88 14.47 1.82
CA ASN A 143 13.30 14.75 1.97
C ASN A 143 14.07 15.05 0.67
N HIS A 144 13.41 15.72 -0.28
CA HIS A 144 14.04 16.17 -1.52
C HIS A 144 15.27 17.06 -1.29
N GLU A 145 15.32 17.75 -0.13
CA GLU A 145 16.44 18.60 0.26
C GLU A 145 17.78 17.83 0.31
N THR A 146 17.76 16.56 0.75
CA THR A 146 18.99 15.74 0.78
C THR A 146 19.56 15.54 -0.62
N VAL A 147 18.70 15.35 -1.64
CA VAL A 147 19.12 15.24 -3.05
C VAL A 147 19.66 16.58 -3.56
N LEU A 148 18.98 17.69 -3.26
CA LEU A 148 19.47 19.01 -3.64
C LEU A 148 20.83 19.32 -2.99
N ARG A 149 21.04 18.95 -1.72
CA ARG A 149 22.34 19.07 -1.03
C ARG A 149 23.41 18.19 -1.68
N MET A 150 23.04 16.97 -2.07
CA MET A 150 23.91 16.06 -2.83
C MET A 150 24.41 16.75 -4.10
N LEU A 151 23.51 17.29 -4.92
CA LEU A 151 23.84 17.97 -6.16
C LEU A 151 24.72 19.21 -5.91
N ALA A 152 24.38 20.04 -4.93
CA ALA A 152 25.16 21.22 -4.56
C ALA A 152 26.57 20.87 -4.03
N GLY A 153 26.73 19.70 -3.43
CA GLY A 153 28.02 19.20 -2.94
C GLY A 153 28.91 18.59 -4.03
N MET A 154 28.38 18.35 -5.23
CA MET A 154 29.18 17.84 -6.37
C MET A 154 29.99 19.00 -6.98
N LYS A 155 31.27 19.13 -6.57
CA LYS A 155 32.13 20.23 -6.99
C LYS A 155 32.58 20.15 -8.45
N GLU A 156 32.66 18.95 -8.98
CA GLU A 156 33.07 18.68 -10.36
C GLU A 156 31.87 18.37 -11.22
N LYS A 157 31.89 18.87 -12.47
CA LYS A 157 30.87 18.48 -13.45
C LYS A 157 31.05 16.99 -13.75
N THR A 158 29.97 16.25 -13.60
CA THR A 158 29.95 14.83 -13.96
C THR A 158 29.86 14.66 -15.49
N GLU A 159 30.45 13.58 -15.98
CA GLU A 159 30.27 13.16 -17.39
C GLU A 159 29.67 11.76 -17.42
N PRO A 160 28.46 11.61 -17.96
CA PRO A 160 27.57 12.65 -18.52
C PRO A 160 26.98 13.60 -17.46
N PRO A 161 26.50 14.81 -17.84
CA PRO A 161 25.88 15.75 -16.90
C PRO A 161 24.64 15.16 -16.24
N ILE A 162 24.47 15.39 -14.93
CA ILE A 162 23.30 14.94 -14.20
C ILE A 162 22.13 15.91 -14.35
N ARG A 163 20.94 15.36 -14.64
CA ARG A 163 19.67 16.06 -14.62
C ARG A 163 18.76 15.43 -13.56
N TYR A 164 18.25 16.23 -12.65
CA TYR A 164 17.30 15.77 -11.63
C TYR A 164 15.89 16.25 -11.91
N VAL A 165 14.98 15.30 -12.09
CA VAL A 165 13.57 15.53 -12.43
C VAL A 165 12.71 15.19 -11.21
N ILE A 166 11.87 16.14 -10.80
CA ILE A 166 10.96 16.01 -9.67
C ILE A 166 9.51 15.98 -10.19
N CYS A 167 8.88 14.82 -10.10
CA CYS A 167 7.46 14.63 -10.38
C CYS A 167 6.68 14.73 -9.07
N GLY A 168 5.86 15.74 -8.94
CA GLY A 168 5.04 15.97 -7.75
C GLY A 168 4.79 17.43 -7.48
N ASP A 169 3.86 17.67 -6.57
CA ASP A 169 3.55 18.98 -6.04
C ASP A 169 3.28 18.88 -4.53
N GLY A 170 3.23 20.00 -3.83
CA GLY A 170 2.97 20.01 -2.41
C GLY A 170 3.40 21.28 -1.68
N PRO A 171 3.12 21.38 -0.39
CA PRO A 171 3.36 22.62 0.38
C PRO A 171 4.84 23.00 0.48
N HIS A 172 5.77 22.05 0.28
CA HIS A 172 7.21 22.30 0.37
C HIS A 172 7.85 22.72 -0.97
N ARG A 173 7.07 22.76 -2.07
CA ARG A 173 7.56 23.10 -3.41
C ARG A 173 8.36 24.41 -3.44
N ARG A 174 7.78 25.47 -2.90
CA ARG A 174 8.41 26.81 -2.88
C ARG A 174 9.77 26.80 -2.19
N VAL A 175 9.89 26.09 -1.08
CA VAL A 175 11.16 25.96 -0.34
C VAL A 175 12.20 25.24 -1.20
N LEU A 176 11.83 24.17 -1.89
CA LEU A 176 12.72 23.41 -2.78
C LEU A 176 13.19 24.26 -3.97
N GLU A 177 12.31 25.05 -4.57
CA GLU A 177 12.64 25.98 -5.67
C GLU A 177 13.59 27.11 -5.17
N GLU A 178 13.39 27.63 -3.94
CA GLU A 178 14.28 28.61 -3.31
C GLU A 178 15.68 28.01 -3.02
N LEU A 179 15.76 26.77 -2.55
CA LEU A 179 17.01 26.05 -2.34
C LEU A 179 17.74 25.77 -3.65
N THR A 180 17.01 25.37 -4.69
CA THR A 180 17.56 25.17 -6.05
C THR A 180 18.27 26.43 -6.54
N ARG A 181 17.60 27.58 -6.45
CA ARG A 181 18.21 28.89 -6.83
C ARG A 181 19.38 29.26 -5.93
N LYS A 182 19.24 29.11 -4.62
CA LYS A 182 20.30 29.44 -3.64
C LYS A 182 21.60 28.68 -3.92
N TRP A 183 21.50 27.45 -4.41
CA TRP A 183 22.66 26.61 -4.70
C TRP A 183 23.09 26.59 -6.17
N GLY A 184 22.44 27.39 -7.04
CA GLY A 184 22.78 27.49 -8.47
C GLY A 184 22.51 26.20 -9.22
N LEU A 185 21.40 25.51 -8.91
CA LEU A 185 21.02 24.23 -9.50
C LEU A 185 19.91 24.33 -10.54
N GLU A 186 19.54 25.56 -10.98
CA GLU A 186 18.42 25.80 -11.89
C GLU A 186 18.58 25.07 -13.22
N ASP A 187 19.81 24.95 -13.71
CA ASP A 187 20.11 24.22 -14.93
C ASP A 187 20.13 22.69 -14.75
N GLN A 188 20.10 22.19 -13.53
CA GLN A 188 20.17 20.76 -13.23
C GLN A 188 18.85 20.17 -12.75
N VAL A 189 17.97 20.98 -12.13
CA VAL A 189 16.75 20.51 -11.47
C VAL A 189 15.52 20.96 -12.24
N ILE A 190 14.63 20.03 -12.55
CA ILE A 190 13.37 20.27 -13.26
C ILE A 190 12.20 19.88 -12.35
N PHE A 191 11.29 20.82 -12.09
CA PHE A 191 10.04 20.58 -11.37
C PHE A 191 8.90 20.40 -12.38
N LEU A 192 8.47 19.16 -12.62
CA LEU A 192 7.37 18.87 -13.55
C LEU A 192 5.98 19.10 -12.97
N GLY A 193 5.86 19.25 -11.64
CA GLY A 193 4.57 19.26 -10.99
C GLY A 193 3.93 17.87 -10.91
N PHE A 194 2.62 17.83 -10.70
CA PHE A 194 1.90 16.56 -10.59
C PHE A 194 1.82 15.85 -11.95
N CYS A 195 2.26 14.59 -11.99
CA CYS A 195 2.30 13.76 -13.20
C CYS A 195 1.32 12.59 -13.08
N THR A 196 0.50 12.35 -14.10
CA THR A 196 -0.50 11.27 -14.16
C THR A 196 -0.04 10.02 -14.90
N ASP A 197 1.07 10.13 -15.61
CA ASP A 197 1.63 9.14 -16.52
C ASP A 197 3.08 8.78 -16.16
N LEU A 198 3.28 8.56 -14.88
CA LEU A 198 4.60 8.24 -14.31
C LEU A 198 5.23 7.01 -14.97
N GLU A 199 4.44 6.03 -15.42
CA GLU A 199 4.89 4.83 -16.11
C GLU A 199 5.61 5.13 -17.44
N VAL A 200 5.29 6.28 -18.07
CA VAL A 200 6.00 6.76 -19.27
C VAL A 200 7.28 7.49 -18.87
N LEU A 201 7.19 8.41 -17.90
CA LEU A 201 8.34 9.22 -17.47
C LEU A 201 9.47 8.37 -16.91
N LEU A 202 9.15 7.29 -16.18
CA LEU A 202 10.11 6.33 -15.65
C LEU A 202 10.99 5.68 -16.72
N GLN A 203 10.49 5.53 -17.96
CA GLN A 203 11.29 4.95 -19.05
C GLN A 203 12.47 5.85 -19.46
N GLY A 204 12.41 7.14 -19.16
CA GLY A 204 13.48 8.11 -19.44
C GLY A 204 14.54 8.19 -18.34
N ALA A 205 14.25 7.68 -17.16
CA ALA A 205 15.14 7.72 -16.01
C ALA A 205 16.29 6.71 -16.11
N ASP A 206 17.45 7.05 -15.55
CA ASP A 206 18.59 6.15 -15.35
C ASP A 206 18.59 5.58 -13.92
N VAL A 207 18.16 6.40 -12.95
CA VAL A 207 18.04 6.05 -11.54
C VAL A 207 16.80 6.73 -10.96
N PHE A 208 16.07 6.00 -10.14
CA PHE A 208 14.99 6.56 -9.33
C PHE A 208 15.50 6.86 -7.92
N LEU A 209 15.41 8.13 -7.51
CA LEU A 209 15.77 8.55 -6.16
C LEU A 209 14.54 8.53 -5.26
N PHE A 210 14.69 7.89 -4.11
CA PHE A 210 13.61 7.80 -3.13
C PHE A 210 14.08 8.17 -1.72
N PRO A 211 14.34 9.46 -1.47
CA PRO A 211 14.95 9.93 -0.23
C PRO A 211 14.02 10.00 0.96
N SER A 212 12.78 9.54 0.85
CA SER A 212 11.74 9.58 1.89
C SER A 212 12.24 9.01 3.21
N LEU A 213 12.18 9.81 4.27
CA LEU A 213 12.62 9.40 5.61
C LEU A 213 11.69 8.35 6.23
N ARG A 214 10.44 8.35 5.81
CA ARG A 214 9.42 7.45 6.35
C ARG A 214 8.47 6.99 5.25
N GLU A 215 8.31 5.67 5.14
CA GLU A 215 7.35 5.03 4.27
C GLU A 215 6.68 3.83 4.96
N GLY A 216 5.44 3.57 4.61
CA GLY A 216 4.80 2.29 4.92
C GLY A 216 5.37 1.17 4.05
N LEU A 217 5.44 1.42 2.74
CA LEU A 217 6.07 0.56 1.74
C LEU A 217 6.82 1.39 0.69
N GLY A 218 6.20 2.47 0.12
CA GLY A 218 6.82 3.32 -0.89
C GLY A 218 6.51 2.87 -2.32
N MET A 219 5.24 3.00 -2.72
CA MET A 219 4.75 2.50 -4.01
C MET A 219 5.51 3.07 -5.22
N ALA A 220 5.85 4.37 -5.22
CA ALA A 220 6.55 4.99 -6.35
C ALA A 220 7.92 4.34 -6.64
N ALA A 221 8.64 3.91 -5.61
CA ALA A 221 9.90 3.18 -5.79
C ALA A 221 9.68 1.78 -6.39
N LEU A 222 8.62 1.08 -5.96
CA LEU A 222 8.23 -0.22 -6.53
C LEU A 222 7.75 -0.08 -7.99
N GLU A 223 7.05 1.00 -8.32
CA GLU A 223 6.64 1.33 -9.69
C GLU A 223 7.86 1.61 -10.58
N ALA A 224 8.87 2.32 -10.06
CA ALA A 224 10.13 2.53 -10.75
C ALA A 224 10.88 1.21 -10.99
N MET A 225 10.97 0.36 -9.96
CA MET A 225 11.56 -0.98 -10.10
C MET A 225 10.83 -1.81 -11.15
N ALA A 226 9.51 -1.77 -11.18
CA ALA A 226 8.69 -2.48 -12.15
C ALA A 226 8.96 -2.00 -13.59
N CYS A 227 9.25 -0.72 -13.79
CA CYS A 227 9.69 -0.15 -15.06
C CYS A 227 11.16 -0.49 -15.42
N GLY A 228 11.88 -1.23 -14.57
CA GLY A 228 13.29 -1.54 -14.79
C GLY A 228 14.22 -0.37 -14.48
N VAL A 229 13.87 0.48 -13.52
CA VAL A 229 14.73 1.58 -13.06
C VAL A 229 15.31 1.22 -11.70
N PRO A 230 16.64 1.16 -11.53
CA PRO A 230 17.26 0.90 -10.25
C PRO A 230 16.97 2.02 -9.27
N VAL A 231 16.78 1.67 -7.99
CA VAL A 231 16.36 2.60 -6.94
C VAL A 231 17.50 2.92 -5.99
N VAL A 232 17.75 4.21 -5.75
CA VAL A 232 18.58 4.69 -4.66
C VAL A 232 17.66 5.31 -3.60
N ALA A 233 17.50 4.65 -2.48
CA ALA A 233 16.48 4.97 -1.48
C ALA A 233 17.06 5.24 -0.10
N ALA A 234 16.41 6.12 0.66
CA ALA A 234 16.65 6.20 2.09
C ALA A 234 16.26 4.89 2.78
N ARG A 235 17.10 4.42 3.70
CA ARG A 235 16.83 3.24 4.52
C ARG A 235 15.69 3.54 5.50
N ASN A 236 14.56 2.94 5.30
CA ASN A 236 13.40 2.99 6.20
C ASN A 236 12.65 1.64 6.15
N ARG A 237 11.65 1.45 7.03
CA ARG A 237 10.94 0.18 7.16
C ARG A 237 10.24 -0.30 5.88
N GLY A 238 9.88 0.61 4.96
CA GLY A 238 9.27 0.26 3.68
C GLY A 238 10.32 -0.16 2.66
N THR A 239 11.36 0.65 2.46
CA THR A 239 12.37 0.43 1.42
C THR A 239 13.23 -0.80 1.64
N VAL A 240 13.47 -1.19 2.89
CA VAL A 240 14.22 -2.44 3.22
C VAL A 240 13.45 -3.72 2.86
N GLU A 241 12.17 -3.65 2.54
CA GLU A 241 11.38 -4.79 2.09
C GLU A 241 11.78 -5.26 0.68
N TYR A 242 12.25 -4.34 -0.17
CA TYR A 242 12.46 -4.62 -1.58
C TYR A 242 13.80 -4.14 -2.16
N VAL A 243 14.47 -3.14 -1.57
CA VAL A 243 15.80 -2.70 -2.06
C VAL A 243 16.89 -3.54 -1.44
N ARG A 244 17.78 -4.07 -2.29
CA ARG A 244 18.97 -4.85 -1.92
C ARG A 244 20.20 -4.16 -2.48
N ASN A 245 21.13 -3.79 -1.58
CA ASN A 245 22.37 -3.07 -1.93
C ASN A 245 23.17 -3.82 -2.99
N GLY A 246 23.48 -3.14 -4.09
CA GLY A 246 24.30 -3.67 -5.17
C GLY A 246 23.62 -4.68 -6.09
N GLU A 247 22.39 -5.11 -5.78
CA GLU A 247 21.64 -6.07 -6.61
C GLU A 247 20.59 -5.40 -7.48
N ASN A 248 19.65 -4.66 -6.86
CA ASN A 248 18.55 -4.00 -7.55
C ASN A 248 18.46 -2.49 -7.25
N GLY A 249 19.38 -1.97 -6.43
CA GLY A 249 19.43 -0.60 -5.98
C GLY A 249 20.38 -0.42 -4.79
N PHE A 250 20.25 0.71 -4.12
CA PHE A 250 21.06 1.06 -2.95
C PHE A 250 20.18 1.66 -1.84
N LEU A 251 20.51 1.29 -0.58
CA LEU A 251 19.91 1.86 0.63
C LEU A 251 20.93 2.82 1.25
N CYS A 252 20.58 4.09 1.32
CA CYS A 252 21.38 5.17 1.86
C CYS A 252 20.90 5.58 3.25
N GLU A 253 21.76 6.14 4.08
CA GLU A 253 21.34 6.87 5.26
C GLU A 253 20.52 8.09 4.82
N GLY A 254 19.29 8.20 5.32
CA GLY A 254 18.29 9.14 4.76
C GLY A 254 18.69 10.61 4.80
N ARG A 255 19.60 10.99 5.72
CA ARG A 255 20.08 12.37 5.87
C ARG A 255 21.54 12.57 5.43
N SER A 256 22.12 11.59 4.76
CA SER A 256 23.48 11.65 4.21
C SER A 256 23.45 11.95 2.71
N PRO A 257 23.68 13.18 2.27
CA PRO A 257 23.86 13.49 0.84
C PRO A 257 25.03 12.71 0.22
N GLU A 258 26.04 12.37 1.00
CA GLU A 258 27.24 11.63 0.58
C GLU A 258 26.88 10.21 0.15
N ASP A 259 26.05 9.49 0.94
CA ASP A 259 25.63 8.13 0.60
C ASP A 259 24.84 8.11 -0.74
N PHE A 260 23.93 9.08 -0.93
CA PHE A 260 23.20 9.22 -2.18
C PHE A 260 24.13 9.53 -3.34
N ARG A 261 25.10 10.44 -3.16
CA ARG A 261 26.10 10.79 -4.17
C ARG A 261 26.89 9.56 -4.61
N ASP A 262 27.42 8.81 -3.64
CA ASP A 262 28.30 7.67 -3.92
C ASP A 262 27.54 6.57 -4.67
N ALA A 263 26.30 6.29 -4.30
CA ALA A 263 25.42 5.36 -5.00
C ALA A 263 25.07 5.83 -6.43
N VAL A 264 24.77 7.12 -6.60
CA VAL A 264 24.46 7.71 -7.90
C VAL A 264 25.68 7.68 -8.82
N LEU A 265 26.85 8.11 -8.34
CA LEU A 265 28.09 8.11 -9.12
C LEU A 265 28.51 6.70 -9.51
N LEU A 266 28.36 5.72 -8.64
CA LEU A 266 28.63 4.31 -8.94
C LEU A 266 27.72 3.81 -10.08
N LEU A 267 26.42 4.09 -10.01
CA LEU A 267 25.49 3.69 -11.07
C LEU A 267 25.69 4.47 -12.37
N GLN A 268 26.26 5.67 -12.31
CA GLN A 268 26.61 6.48 -13.48
C GLN A 268 27.86 5.94 -14.16
N SER A 269 28.91 5.66 -13.38
CA SER A 269 30.21 5.22 -13.92
C SER A 269 30.24 3.76 -14.36
N GLU A 270 29.30 2.92 -13.85
CA GLU A 270 29.24 1.48 -14.11
C GLU A 270 27.95 1.08 -14.85
N PRO A 271 27.86 1.28 -16.20
CA PRO A 271 26.66 0.96 -16.97
C PRO A 271 26.22 -0.50 -16.85
N ALA A 272 27.18 -1.43 -16.82
CA ALA A 272 26.90 -2.86 -16.66
C ALA A 272 26.21 -3.20 -15.31
N LEU A 273 26.66 -2.58 -14.23
CA LEU A 273 26.03 -2.69 -12.91
C LEU A 273 24.62 -2.09 -12.94
N ARG A 274 24.45 -0.89 -13.52
CA ARG A 274 23.15 -0.24 -13.64
C ARG A 274 22.14 -1.08 -14.41
N GLU A 275 22.54 -1.65 -15.55
CA GLU A 275 21.69 -2.54 -16.34
C GLU A 275 21.35 -3.85 -15.61
N ALA A 276 22.31 -4.43 -14.89
CA ALA A 276 22.06 -5.62 -14.08
C ALA A 276 21.07 -5.31 -12.95
N ALA A 277 21.25 -4.17 -12.25
CA ALA A 277 20.35 -3.69 -11.22
C ALA A 277 18.93 -3.40 -11.78
N ALA A 278 18.84 -2.83 -12.96
CA ALA A 278 17.57 -2.57 -13.65
C ALA A 278 16.78 -3.85 -13.94
N ARG A 279 17.45 -4.86 -14.50
CA ARG A 279 16.82 -6.17 -14.76
C ARG A 279 16.38 -6.85 -13.46
N ARG A 280 17.22 -6.80 -12.43
CA ARG A 280 16.91 -7.37 -11.12
C ARG A 280 15.76 -6.66 -10.46
N ALA A 281 15.71 -5.32 -10.51
CA ALA A 281 14.63 -4.50 -9.97
C ALA A 281 13.27 -4.88 -10.60
N ALA A 282 13.21 -4.99 -11.92
CA ALA A 282 11.99 -5.43 -12.61
C ALA A 282 11.52 -6.81 -12.15
N GLY A 283 12.43 -7.78 -12.04
CA GLY A 283 12.11 -9.12 -11.55
C GLY A 283 11.61 -9.14 -10.10
N ASP A 284 12.30 -8.46 -9.21
CA ASP A 284 11.95 -8.44 -7.78
C ASP A 284 10.62 -7.71 -7.51
N SER A 285 10.26 -6.71 -8.33
CA SER A 285 9.00 -5.97 -8.21
C SER A 285 7.76 -6.85 -8.41
N LEU A 286 7.86 -7.96 -9.14
CA LEU A 286 6.75 -8.90 -9.38
C LEU A 286 6.20 -9.49 -8.08
N ALA A 287 7.03 -9.62 -7.03
CA ALA A 287 6.59 -10.07 -5.72
C ALA A 287 5.62 -9.08 -5.04
N PHE A 288 5.59 -7.84 -5.53
CA PHE A 288 4.75 -6.74 -5.03
C PHE A 288 3.61 -6.38 -6.00
N GLY A 289 3.30 -7.25 -6.96
CA GLY A 289 2.22 -7.03 -7.93
C GLY A 289 0.82 -6.99 -7.29
N SER A 290 -0.08 -6.17 -7.84
CA SER A 290 -1.46 -5.95 -7.33
C SER A 290 -2.28 -7.24 -7.28
N GLY A 291 -2.11 -8.14 -8.24
CA GLY A 291 -2.82 -9.42 -8.26
C GLY A 291 -2.54 -10.30 -7.03
N ARG A 292 -1.41 -10.12 -6.35
CA ARG A 292 -1.12 -10.81 -5.08
C ARG A 292 -1.94 -10.20 -3.93
N THR A 293 -2.01 -8.87 -3.88
CA THR A 293 -2.84 -8.17 -2.91
C THR A 293 -4.31 -8.53 -3.08
N GLU A 294 -4.83 -8.48 -4.31
CA GLU A 294 -6.22 -8.82 -4.66
C GLU A 294 -6.59 -10.22 -4.19
N LYS A 295 -5.78 -11.23 -4.53
CA LYS A 295 -5.99 -12.62 -4.10
C LYS A 295 -6.02 -12.75 -2.57
N THR A 296 -5.08 -12.11 -1.88
CA THR A 296 -5.03 -12.19 -0.40
C THR A 296 -6.24 -11.50 0.23
N VAL A 297 -6.62 -10.33 -0.27
CA VAL A 297 -7.80 -9.60 0.23
C VAL A 297 -9.07 -10.39 -0.05
N GLU A 298 -9.22 -10.97 -1.24
CA GLU A 298 -10.36 -11.84 -1.56
C GLU A 298 -10.45 -13.05 -0.61
N GLN A 299 -9.33 -13.71 -0.32
CA GLN A 299 -9.28 -14.82 0.64
C GLN A 299 -9.72 -14.37 2.05
N ILE A 300 -9.29 -13.19 2.50
CA ILE A 300 -9.71 -12.60 3.78
C ILE A 300 -11.22 -12.39 3.81
N TYR A 301 -11.80 -11.81 2.77
CA TYR A 301 -13.25 -11.60 2.70
C TYR A 301 -14.03 -12.93 2.68
N ARG A 302 -13.58 -13.91 1.89
CA ARG A 302 -14.19 -15.25 1.83
C ARG A 302 -14.15 -15.95 3.20
N MET A 303 -13.01 -15.85 3.91
CA MET A 303 -12.87 -16.40 5.27
C MET A 303 -13.89 -15.79 6.22
N ILE A 304 -14.02 -14.45 6.24
CA ILE A 304 -14.97 -13.75 7.11
C ILE A 304 -16.42 -14.11 6.78
N TRP A 305 -16.76 -14.28 5.51
CA TRP A 305 -18.13 -14.64 5.10
C TRP A 305 -18.48 -16.06 5.51
N LYS A 306 -17.56 -17.00 5.31
CA LYS A 306 -17.77 -18.40 5.72
C LYS A 306 -17.96 -18.53 7.23
N GLU A 307 -17.11 -17.90 8.04
CA GLU A 307 -17.27 -17.91 9.51
C GLU A 307 -18.65 -17.39 9.94
N ARG A 308 -19.21 -16.43 9.20
CA ARG A 308 -20.54 -15.90 9.50
C ARG A 308 -21.70 -16.76 9.02
N GLU A 309 -21.55 -17.44 7.90
CA GLU A 309 -22.52 -18.43 7.46
C GLU A 309 -22.63 -19.55 8.48
N ASP A 310 -21.49 -20.08 8.95
CA ASP A 310 -21.40 -21.11 9.99
C ASP A 310 -22.04 -20.63 11.34
N GLU A 311 -21.80 -19.37 11.73
CA GLU A 311 -22.43 -18.77 12.92
C GLU A 311 -23.97 -18.62 12.77
N CYS A 312 -24.46 -18.33 11.57
CA CYS A 312 -25.89 -18.20 11.30
C CYS A 312 -26.58 -19.56 11.25
N GLU A 313 -25.94 -20.59 10.71
CA GLU A 313 -26.45 -21.96 10.67
C GLU A 313 -26.48 -22.57 12.07
N GLY A 314 -25.42 -22.45 12.84
CA GLY A 314 -25.37 -22.92 14.23
C GLY A 314 -26.42 -22.28 15.16
N LYS A 315 -26.83 -21.02 14.89
CA LYS A 315 -27.92 -20.37 15.63
C LYS A 315 -29.29 -20.92 15.21
N ARG A 316 -29.51 -21.23 13.94
CA ARG A 316 -30.78 -21.83 13.46
C ARG A 316 -30.96 -23.25 14.04
N ASP A 317 -29.89 -24.02 14.16
CA ASP A 317 -29.95 -25.35 14.76
C ASP A 317 -30.19 -25.27 16.28
N HIS A 318 -29.61 -24.29 16.98
CA HIS A 318 -29.90 -24.06 18.40
C HIS A 318 -31.34 -23.62 18.67
N GLU A 319 -31.94 -22.79 17.79
CA GLU A 319 -33.34 -22.39 17.90
C GLU A 319 -34.28 -23.56 17.58
N ARG A 320 -33.90 -24.45 16.67
CA ARG A 320 -34.65 -25.68 16.37
C ARG A 320 -34.64 -26.70 17.52
N VAL A 321 -33.52 -26.77 18.26
CA VAL A 321 -33.36 -27.68 19.42
C VAL A 321 -34.11 -27.16 20.65
N GLN A 322 -34.33 -25.85 20.77
CA GLN A 322 -35.04 -25.23 21.91
C GLN A 322 -36.55 -25.02 21.68
N SER A 323 -37.11 -25.42 20.55
CA SER A 323 -38.58 -25.42 20.36
C SER A 323 -39.19 -26.60 21.16
N PRO A 324 -39.99 -26.37 22.21
CA PRO A 324 -40.67 -27.47 22.90
C PRO A 324 -41.61 -28.15 21.92
N SER A 325 -41.48 -29.46 21.76
CA SER A 325 -42.45 -30.29 21.06
C SER A 325 -43.76 -30.29 21.84
N PHE A 326 -44.62 -29.38 21.52
CA PHE A 326 -46.02 -29.42 21.96
C PHE A 326 -46.79 -30.36 20.99
N PHE A 327 -46.78 -31.66 21.30
CA PHE A 327 -47.75 -32.59 20.76
C PHE A 327 -48.87 -32.78 21.80
N PRO A 328 -50.12 -32.37 21.50
CA PRO A 328 -51.25 -32.93 22.24
C PRO A 328 -51.60 -34.27 21.59
N SER A 329 -51.55 -35.31 22.43
CA SER A 329 -52.14 -36.62 22.11
C SER A 329 -53.67 -36.50 21.90
N GLY A 330 -54.13 -36.69 20.68
CA GLY A 330 -55.55 -36.70 20.35
C GLY A 330 -55.86 -37.73 19.27
N LYS A 331 -56.65 -38.73 19.68
CA LYS A 331 -57.08 -39.91 18.96
C LYS A 331 -57.85 -39.63 17.64
N GLY A 332 -57.60 -40.48 16.66
CA GLY A 332 -58.63 -41.21 15.90
C GLY A 332 -59.35 -40.46 14.75
N GLY A 333 -59.28 -41.03 13.57
CA GLY A 333 -60.23 -40.75 12.50
C GLY A 333 -59.61 -40.90 11.12
N GLY A 334 -59.60 -42.12 10.59
CA GLY A 334 -59.25 -42.34 9.16
C GLY A 334 -60.30 -41.84 8.22
N ILE A 335 -59.90 -41.51 7.01
CA ILE A 335 -60.61 -41.74 5.75
C ILE A 335 -59.63 -41.43 4.61
N HIS A 336 -59.38 -42.41 3.75
CA HIS A 336 -58.82 -42.29 2.40
C HIS A 336 -59.98 -42.13 1.40
N PRO A 337 -59.77 -42.01 0.07
CA PRO A 337 -58.84 -41.27 -0.78
C PRO A 337 -59.54 -40.52 -1.94
N GLY A 338 -58.79 -39.86 -2.80
CA GLY A 338 -59.28 -39.37 -4.14
C GLY A 338 -58.29 -38.31 -4.62
N SER A 339 -57.41 -38.64 -5.47
CA SER A 339 -57.30 -38.69 -6.96
C SER A 339 -57.60 -37.36 -7.65
N ASP A 340 -56.66 -37.09 -8.57
CA ASP A 340 -56.80 -36.31 -9.81
C ASP A 340 -56.37 -34.84 -9.77
N MET A 341 -55.41 -34.57 -10.53
CA MET A 341 -55.15 -34.32 -11.95
C MET A 341 -54.45 -32.95 -12.17
N GLU A 342 -53.36 -33.05 -12.82
CA GLU A 342 -52.91 -32.33 -14.02
C GLU A 342 -53.00 -30.79 -14.12
N GLY A 343 -51.87 -30.19 -14.41
CA GLY A 343 -51.76 -29.58 -15.72
C GLY A 343 -51.32 -28.10 -15.74
N LEU A 344 -50.35 -27.86 -16.63
CA LEU A 344 -50.04 -26.59 -17.30
C LEU A 344 -49.25 -25.58 -16.48
N GLY A 345 -48.19 -24.99 -16.99
CA GLY A 345 -47.63 -24.88 -18.31
C GLY A 345 -46.53 -23.85 -18.24
N ALA A 346 -45.47 -24.11 -18.95
CA ALA A 346 -44.36 -23.15 -19.18
C ALA A 346 -44.82 -22.00 -20.06
N ALA A 347 -44.30 -20.82 -19.87
CA ALA A 347 -43.94 -19.85 -20.90
C ALA A 347 -43.24 -18.62 -20.27
N ASP A 348 -41.98 -18.42 -20.64
CA ASP A 348 -41.41 -17.26 -21.36
C ASP A 348 -41.61 -15.87 -20.76
N LEU A 349 -40.49 -15.21 -20.49
CA LEU A 349 -40.04 -14.07 -21.28
C LEU A 349 -38.90 -13.35 -20.58
N GLN A 350 -37.82 -13.28 -21.32
CA GLN A 350 -36.81 -12.22 -21.53
C GLN A 350 -36.06 -11.66 -20.33
#